data_2421d4f2f27dbed044d4e9d6a05cc27a
#
_entry.id   2421d4f2f27dbed044d4e9d6a05cc27a
#
_cell.length_a   1.000
_cell.length_b   1.000
_cell.length_c   1.000
_cell.angle_alpha   90.00
_cell.angle_beta   90.00
_cell.angle_gamma   90.00
#
_symmetry.space_group_name_H-M   'P 1'
#
loop_
_entity.id
_entity.type
_entity.pdbx_description
1 polymer ?
#
loop_
_entity_poly.entity_id
_entity_poly.type
_entity_poly.pdbx_seq_one_letter_code
_entity_poly.pdbx_strand_id
1 'polypeptide(L)'
;MNQQNNIKTNPQPNKNKDSQLPRVSISYWRFRGKSWKAYQLPNGAKFMSDRQMALLVGQPKKIVREFIESQNLERIDVQVDNGTGVRVYPLSVAAIYLSKLLNDDDLDKHPLGISRGEWHSLIKALCKKEPGRGTMPNPCFFTGDYRVEIANRLRVNLSANINLQVLILQSGEYYIEYREGLKCIQHNTNWLMHYSPKKAKTLSALKISKDIVECRVRMEKGFESVYSLSLQDWLSLWEYFANQKNRYAIALLKACAEEGIGMMIDRAITES
;
A
#
# COMPACT_ATOMS: atom_id res chain seq x y z
N MET A 1 -34.04 62.24 11.21
CA MET A 1 -33.77 61.29 10.15
C MET A 1 -32.26 60.95 10.15
N ASN A 2 -31.86 59.90 10.88
CA ASN A 2 -30.46 59.45 10.99
C ASN A 2 -30.35 58.12 10.26
N GLN A 3 -29.67 58.08 9.12
CA GLN A 3 -29.30 56.84 8.42
C GLN A 3 -28.01 56.30 9.06
N GLN A 4 -28.11 55.14 9.69
CA GLN A 4 -26.96 54.36 10.12
C GLN A 4 -26.46 53.51 8.99
N ASN A 5 -25.24 53.79 8.52
CA ASN A 5 -24.50 52.94 7.55
C ASN A 5 -23.93 51.69 8.26
N ASN A 6 -24.52 50.54 8.00
CA ASN A 6 -23.98 49.22 8.38
C ASN A 6 -22.86 48.82 7.42
N ILE A 7 -21.62 48.96 7.87
CA ILE A 7 -20.43 48.39 7.18
C ILE A 7 -20.34 46.90 7.56
N LYS A 8 -20.73 46.04 6.61
CA LYS A 8 -20.45 44.59 6.70
C LYS A 8 -18.95 44.34 6.46
N THR A 9 -18.19 44.11 7.49
CA THR A 9 -16.82 43.60 7.41
C THR A 9 -16.90 42.13 7.06
N ASN A 10 -16.51 41.78 5.83
CA ASN A 10 -16.25 40.40 5.38
C ASN A 10 -15.01 39.88 6.11
N PRO A 11 -15.05 38.71 6.79
CA PRO A 11 -13.85 38.11 7.32
C PRO A 11 -13.03 37.58 6.15
N GLN A 12 -11.85 38.13 5.93
CA GLN A 12 -10.86 37.57 5.00
C GLN A 12 -10.45 36.16 5.49
N PRO A 13 -10.36 35.15 4.58
CA PRO A 13 -9.85 33.85 4.95
C PRO A 13 -8.36 33.97 5.33
N ASN A 14 -8.06 33.53 6.52
CA ASN A 14 -6.74 33.52 7.14
C ASN A 14 -5.77 32.68 6.31
N LYS A 15 -5.08 33.30 5.34
CA LYS A 15 -3.97 32.72 4.58
C LYS A 15 -2.70 32.83 5.43
N ASN A 16 -2.47 31.90 6.34
CA ASN A 16 -1.13 31.61 6.88
C ASN A 16 -1.21 30.34 7.73
N LYS A 17 -1.26 29.17 7.08
CA LYS A 17 -0.58 27.99 7.55
C LYS A 17 0.53 27.71 6.53
N ASP A 18 1.69 28.29 6.74
CA ASP A 18 2.92 27.82 6.15
C ASP A 18 3.11 26.37 6.58
N SER A 19 2.58 25.45 5.79
CA SER A 19 2.89 24.03 5.94
C SER A 19 4.33 23.87 5.46
N GLN A 20 5.29 23.99 6.39
CA GLN A 20 6.70 23.70 6.08
C GLN A 20 6.77 22.29 5.51
N LEU A 21 7.24 22.17 4.28
CA LEU A 21 7.46 20.89 3.64
C LEU A 21 8.43 20.04 4.49
N PRO A 22 8.21 18.73 4.61
CA PRO A 22 9.12 17.85 5.33
C PRO A 22 10.54 17.98 4.75
N ARG A 23 11.54 18.16 5.61
CA ARG A 23 12.94 18.22 5.20
C ARG A 23 13.51 16.84 4.96
N VAL A 24 14.30 16.70 3.90
CA VAL A 24 14.96 15.44 3.53
C VAL A 24 16.43 15.68 3.24
N SER A 25 17.25 14.72 3.66
CA SER A 25 18.66 14.66 3.27
C SER A 25 18.86 13.80 2.02
N ILE A 26 19.95 14.08 1.29
CA ILE A 26 20.37 13.21 0.19
C ILE A 26 20.97 11.94 0.77
N SER A 27 20.52 10.79 0.29
CA SER A 27 20.97 9.47 0.68
C SER A 27 21.16 8.59 -0.55
N TYR A 28 21.61 7.36 -0.33
CA TYR A 28 21.74 6.37 -1.39
C TYR A 28 21.03 5.08 -0.99
N TRP A 29 20.26 4.55 -1.92
CA TRP A 29 19.74 3.19 -1.82
C TRP A 29 20.69 2.24 -2.55
N ARG A 30 21.07 1.15 -1.90
CA ARG A 30 22.09 0.20 -2.39
C ARG A 30 21.53 -1.20 -2.52
N PHE A 31 21.88 -1.85 -3.62
CA PHE A 31 21.53 -3.23 -3.87
C PHE A 31 22.61 -3.92 -4.72
N ARG A 32 23.19 -5.01 -4.21
CA ARG A 32 24.20 -5.84 -4.90
C ARG A 32 25.32 -5.02 -5.57
N GLY A 33 25.95 -4.14 -4.83
CA GLY A 33 27.04 -3.29 -5.32
C GLY A 33 26.62 -2.10 -6.20
N LYS A 34 25.37 -2.02 -6.63
CA LYS A 34 24.80 -0.87 -7.33
C LYS A 34 24.21 0.13 -6.35
N SER A 35 24.25 1.41 -6.70
CA SER A 35 23.84 2.49 -5.82
C SER A 35 23.03 3.53 -6.61
N TRP A 36 21.85 3.88 -6.08
CA TRP A 36 20.99 4.92 -6.66
C TRP A 36 20.77 6.03 -5.64
N LYS A 37 20.82 7.28 -6.12
CA LYS A 37 20.50 8.44 -5.30
C LYS A 37 19.05 8.34 -4.79
N ALA A 38 18.84 8.58 -3.51
CA ALA A 38 17.57 8.60 -2.84
C ALA A 38 17.47 9.81 -1.92
N TYR A 39 16.27 10.12 -1.44
CA TYR A 39 16.02 11.09 -0.38
C TYR A 39 15.63 10.34 0.88
N GLN A 40 16.09 10.82 2.03
CA GLN A 40 15.80 10.20 3.32
C GLN A 40 15.14 11.20 4.27
N LEU A 41 14.00 10.82 4.83
CA LEU A 41 13.35 11.54 5.91
C LEU A 41 14.08 11.29 7.25
N PRO A 42 13.89 12.17 8.26
CA PRO A 42 14.50 11.99 9.58
C PRO A 42 14.17 10.66 10.26
N ASN A 43 13.03 10.03 9.94
CA ASN A 43 12.64 8.71 10.43
C ASN A 43 13.34 7.55 9.71
N GLY A 44 14.26 7.82 8.79
CA GLY A 44 15.01 6.83 8.02
C GLY A 44 14.32 6.32 6.77
N ALA A 45 13.07 6.69 6.50
CA ALA A 45 12.35 6.29 5.28
C ALA A 45 13.01 6.88 4.03
N LYS A 46 13.14 6.06 2.97
CA LYS A 46 13.80 6.45 1.72
C LYS A 46 12.80 6.59 0.60
N PHE A 47 13.03 7.58 -0.24
CA PHE A 47 12.19 7.99 -1.36
C PHE A 47 13.03 8.25 -2.61
N MET A 48 12.40 8.16 -3.77
CA MET A 48 13.00 8.53 -5.05
C MET A 48 12.15 9.59 -5.77
N SER A 49 12.77 10.51 -6.48
CA SER A 49 12.06 11.36 -7.43
C SER A 49 11.81 10.62 -8.74
N ASP A 50 10.96 11.17 -9.60
CA ASP A 50 10.71 10.66 -10.96
C ASP A 50 12.02 10.50 -11.76
N ARG A 51 12.98 11.44 -11.62
CA ARG A 51 14.29 11.36 -12.25
C ARG A 51 15.12 10.18 -11.74
N GLN A 52 15.10 9.91 -10.45
CA GLN A 52 15.86 8.80 -9.87
C GLN A 52 15.25 7.45 -10.23
N MET A 53 13.92 7.37 -10.26
CA MET A 53 13.23 6.18 -10.78
C MET A 53 13.53 5.95 -12.26
N ALA A 54 13.52 7.00 -13.07
CA ALA A 54 13.89 6.91 -14.48
C ALA A 54 15.29 6.30 -14.68
N LEU A 55 16.28 6.74 -13.87
CA LEU A 55 17.62 6.17 -13.87
C LEU A 55 17.66 4.72 -13.39
N LEU A 56 16.83 4.37 -12.40
CA LEU A 56 16.74 3.01 -11.87
C LEU A 56 16.20 2.04 -12.92
N VAL A 57 15.15 2.45 -13.65
CA VAL A 57 14.45 1.59 -14.61
C VAL A 57 15.00 1.71 -16.04
N GLY A 58 15.94 2.62 -16.30
CA GLY A 58 16.50 2.84 -17.64
C GLY A 58 15.52 3.45 -18.64
N GLN A 59 14.49 4.15 -18.17
CA GLN A 59 13.46 4.75 -19.00
C GLN A 59 13.54 6.28 -19.01
N PRO A 60 13.05 6.97 -20.07
CA PRO A 60 12.94 8.41 -20.07
C PRO A 60 12.06 8.92 -18.93
N LYS A 61 12.48 10.03 -18.29
CA LYS A 61 11.75 10.64 -17.17
C LYS A 61 10.28 10.94 -17.50
N LYS A 62 9.97 11.28 -18.75
CA LYS A 62 8.60 11.56 -19.21
C LYS A 62 7.71 10.34 -19.05
N ILE A 63 8.17 9.17 -19.49
CA ILE A 63 7.42 7.89 -19.42
C ILE A 63 7.17 7.50 -17.96
N VAL A 64 8.17 7.63 -17.10
CA VAL A 64 8.02 7.36 -15.65
C VAL A 64 6.96 8.27 -15.02
N ARG A 65 6.96 9.56 -15.40
CA ARG A 65 5.98 10.51 -14.88
C ARG A 65 4.57 10.19 -15.35
N GLU A 66 4.39 9.90 -16.64
CA GLU A 66 3.09 9.50 -17.20
C GLU A 66 2.54 8.25 -16.51
N PHE A 67 3.40 7.26 -16.24
CA PHE A 67 3.01 6.08 -15.47
C PHE A 67 2.54 6.46 -14.07
N ILE A 68 3.32 7.24 -13.32
CA ILE A 68 2.97 7.63 -11.94
C ILE A 68 1.66 8.41 -11.91
N GLU A 69 1.44 9.31 -12.86
CA GLU A 69 0.24 10.13 -12.97
C GLU A 69 -0.98 9.27 -13.34
N SER A 70 -0.81 8.32 -14.28
CA SER A 70 -1.90 7.41 -14.67
C SER A 70 -2.35 6.48 -13.54
N GLN A 71 -1.46 6.14 -12.62
CA GLN A 71 -1.75 5.27 -11.48
C GLN A 71 -2.13 6.03 -10.21
N ASN A 72 -2.24 7.37 -10.29
CA ASN A 72 -2.54 8.25 -9.14
C ASN A 72 -1.75 7.90 -7.87
N LEU A 73 -0.46 7.56 -8.04
CA LEU A 73 0.38 7.07 -6.97
C LEU A 73 0.72 8.18 -5.96
N GLU A 74 0.82 7.79 -4.69
CA GLU A 74 1.13 8.71 -3.60
C GLU A 74 2.44 9.44 -3.85
N ARG A 75 2.38 10.77 -3.74
CA ARG A 75 3.53 11.67 -3.85
C ARG A 75 3.67 12.48 -2.57
N ILE A 76 4.90 12.82 -2.25
CA ILE A 76 5.21 13.71 -1.14
C ILE A 76 6.06 14.85 -1.69
N ASP A 77 5.62 16.09 -1.47
CA ASP A 77 6.47 17.24 -1.74
C ASP A 77 7.35 17.48 -0.51
N VAL A 78 8.65 17.55 -0.71
CA VAL A 78 9.67 17.67 0.33
C VAL A 78 10.66 18.81 0.02
N GLN A 79 11.33 19.31 1.04
CA GLN A 79 12.38 20.30 0.89
C GLN A 79 13.75 19.66 1.17
N VAL A 80 14.67 19.78 0.23
CA VAL A 80 16.06 19.35 0.41
C VAL A 80 16.81 20.42 1.21
N ASP A 81 17.92 20.05 1.86
CA ASP A 81 18.72 20.93 2.72
C ASP A 81 19.13 22.27 2.06
N ASN A 82 19.24 22.31 0.74
CA ASN A 82 19.52 23.53 -0.03
C ASN A 82 18.28 24.43 -0.28
N GLY A 83 17.14 24.11 0.32
CA GLY A 83 15.89 24.84 0.17
C GLY A 83 15.06 24.48 -1.09
N THR A 84 15.56 23.60 -1.97
CA THR A 84 14.85 23.22 -3.18
C THR A 84 13.69 22.28 -2.85
N GLY A 85 12.49 22.60 -3.33
CA GLY A 85 11.32 21.70 -3.29
C GLY A 85 11.47 20.58 -4.31
N VAL A 86 11.26 19.34 -3.88
CA VAL A 86 11.34 18.15 -4.73
C VAL A 86 10.14 17.25 -4.48
N ARG A 87 9.55 16.73 -5.55
CA ARG A 87 8.53 15.69 -5.48
C ARG A 87 9.18 14.34 -5.41
N VAL A 88 8.82 13.55 -4.41
CA VAL A 88 9.38 12.22 -4.16
C VAL A 88 8.29 11.18 -3.95
N TYR A 89 8.64 9.94 -4.19
CA TYR A 89 7.77 8.78 -4.13
C TYR A 89 8.43 7.68 -3.29
N PRO A 90 7.67 6.88 -2.55
CA PRO A 90 8.19 5.70 -1.87
C PRO A 90 8.95 4.76 -2.82
N LEU A 91 9.92 4.02 -2.30
CA LEU A 91 10.66 3.02 -3.10
C LEU A 91 9.73 1.94 -3.69
N SER A 92 8.62 1.65 -3.01
CA SER A 92 7.58 0.74 -3.50
C SER A 92 6.96 1.17 -4.83
N VAL A 93 6.88 2.47 -5.12
CA VAL A 93 6.41 2.98 -6.42
C VAL A 93 7.36 2.56 -7.54
N ALA A 94 8.67 2.61 -7.30
CA ALA A 94 9.65 2.10 -8.25
C ALA A 94 9.52 0.58 -8.46
N ALA A 95 9.19 -0.17 -7.41
CA ALA A 95 8.92 -1.60 -7.51
C ALA A 95 7.69 -1.92 -8.36
N ILE A 96 6.60 -1.17 -8.20
CA ILE A 96 5.37 -1.32 -9.01
C ILE A 96 5.68 -1.08 -10.49
N TYR A 97 6.42 -0.01 -10.79
CA TYR A 97 6.77 0.30 -12.17
C TYR A 97 7.71 -0.75 -12.79
N LEU A 98 8.74 -1.19 -12.06
CA LEU A 98 9.61 -2.29 -12.51
C LEU A 98 8.83 -3.59 -12.75
N SER A 99 7.84 -3.90 -11.91
CA SER A 99 7.00 -5.08 -12.10
C SER A 99 6.18 -5.00 -13.38
N LYS A 100 5.64 -3.82 -13.70
CA LYS A 100 4.95 -3.59 -14.98
C LYS A 100 5.90 -3.82 -16.15
N LEU A 101 7.07 -3.15 -16.16
CA LEU A 101 8.05 -3.28 -17.24
C LEU A 101 8.53 -4.74 -17.42
N LEU A 102 8.67 -5.47 -16.32
CA LEU A 102 9.06 -6.89 -16.36
C LEU A 102 7.95 -7.78 -16.94
N ASN A 103 6.70 -7.45 -16.72
CA ASN A 103 5.55 -8.17 -17.28
C ASN A 103 5.36 -7.85 -18.78
N ASP A 104 5.69 -6.63 -19.18
CA ASP A 104 5.58 -6.17 -20.58
C ASP A 104 6.84 -6.53 -21.41
N ASP A 105 7.81 -7.27 -20.81
CA ASP A 105 9.12 -7.64 -21.38
C ASP A 105 10.00 -6.44 -21.81
N ASP A 106 9.68 -5.24 -21.32
CA ASP A 106 10.40 -4.00 -21.65
C ASP A 106 11.78 -3.88 -20.98
N LEU A 107 12.07 -4.73 -20.00
CA LEU A 107 13.35 -4.75 -19.28
C LEU A 107 14.44 -5.57 -19.94
N ASP A 108 14.12 -6.42 -20.91
CA ASP A 108 15.09 -7.27 -21.59
C ASP A 108 16.14 -6.46 -22.39
N LYS A 109 15.80 -5.23 -22.76
CA LYS A 109 16.66 -4.28 -23.46
C LYS A 109 17.32 -3.24 -22.53
N HIS A 110 17.25 -3.44 -21.21
CA HIS A 110 17.81 -2.48 -20.27
C HIS A 110 19.32 -2.38 -20.39
N PRO A 111 19.90 -1.15 -20.42
CA PRO A 111 21.35 -0.95 -20.64
C PRO A 111 22.27 -1.62 -19.62
N LEU A 112 21.76 -1.94 -18.43
CA LEU A 112 22.54 -2.56 -17.34
C LEU A 112 22.69 -4.10 -17.51
N GLY A 113 22.10 -4.72 -18.53
CA GLY A 113 22.21 -6.16 -18.75
C GLY A 113 21.79 -7.01 -17.53
N ILE A 114 20.79 -6.55 -16.79
CA ILE A 114 20.32 -7.22 -15.57
C ILE A 114 19.41 -8.37 -16.00
N SER A 115 19.70 -9.56 -15.50
CA SER A 115 18.87 -10.74 -15.74
C SER A 115 17.47 -10.63 -15.13
N ARG A 116 16.48 -11.35 -15.68
CA ARG A 116 15.10 -11.37 -15.16
C ARG A 116 15.04 -11.78 -13.68
N GLY A 117 15.88 -12.72 -13.26
CA GLY A 117 15.99 -13.13 -11.85
C GLY A 117 16.53 -12.03 -10.93
N GLU A 118 17.45 -11.22 -11.42
CA GLU A 118 17.97 -10.07 -10.69
C GLU A 118 16.94 -8.94 -10.60
N TRP A 119 16.13 -8.71 -11.64
CA TRP A 119 15.00 -7.78 -11.60
C TRP A 119 13.99 -8.17 -10.53
N HIS A 120 13.60 -9.44 -10.43
CA HIS A 120 12.74 -9.92 -9.35
C HIS A 120 13.36 -9.69 -7.96
N SER A 121 14.67 -9.91 -7.83
CA SER A 121 15.39 -9.66 -6.57
C SER A 121 15.44 -8.18 -6.23
N LEU A 122 15.57 -7.30 -7.22
CA LEU A 122 15.58 -5.84 -7.07
C LEU A 122 14.19 -5.34 -6.64
N ILE A 123 13.13 -5.76 -7.32
CA ILE A 123 11.73 -5.46 -6.96
C ILE A 123 11.47 -5.85 -5.50
N LYS A 124 11.85 -7.07 -5.11
CA LYS A 124 11.72 -7.55 -3.73
C LYS A 124 12.48 -6.68 -2.73
N ALA A 125 13.67 -6.19 -3.10
CA ALA A 125 14.47 -5.33 -2.24
C ALA A 125 13.86 -3.93 -2.08
N LEU A 126 13.26 -3.37 -3.15
CA LEU A 126 12.53 -2.09 -3.11
C LEU A 126 11.28 -2.14 -2.25
N CYS A 127 10.63 -3.32 -2.19
CA CYS A 127 9.47 -3.57 -1.33
C CYS A 127 9.85 -3.90 0.13
N LYS A 128 11.14 -3.94 0.48
CA LYS A 128 11.53 -4.16 1.87
C LYS A 128 11.05 -3.04 2.76
N LYS A 129 10.64 -3.42 3.96
CA LYS A 129 10.05 -2.61 5.00
C LYS A 129 10.76 -1.25 5.13
N GLU A 130 10.03 -0.20 4.82
CA GLU A 130 10.36 1.16 5.25
C GLU A 130 9.95 1.31 6.72
N PRO A 131 10.71 2.05 7.54
CA PRO A 131 10.31 2.30 8.92
C PRO A 131 8.91 2.90 8.97
N GLY A 132 8.00 2.28 9.74
CA GLY A 132 6.64 2.77 9.94
C GLY A 132 5.60 2.33 8.90
N ARG A 133 5.98 1.59 7.86
CA ARG A 133 5.03 1.00 6.89
C ARG A 133 4.86 -0.51 7.09
N GLY A 134 3.66 -0.99 6.88
CA GLY A 134 3.35 -2.41 6.75
C GLY A 134 4.19 -3.06 5.64
N THR A 135 4.32 -4.39 5.65
CA THR A 135 5.04 -5.10 4.59
C THR A 135 4.18 -5.08 3.33
N MET A 136 4.64 -4.39 2.29
CA MET A 136 3.96 -4.36 0.99
C MET A 136 3.87 -5.79 0.41
N PRO A 137 2.74 -6.17 -0.19
CA PRO A 137 2.61 -7.42 -0.92
C PRO A 137 3.55 -7.46 -2.11
N ASN A 138 3.78 -8.65 -2.66
CA ASN A 138 4.65 -8.76 -3.81
C ASN A 138 4.01 -8.08 -5.04
N PRO A 139 4.64 -7.07 -5.62
CA PRO A 139 4.08 -6.30 -6.73
C PRO A 139 3.87 -7.13 -8.01
N CYS A 140 4.50 -8.31 -8.12
CA CYS A 140 4.22 -9.24 -9.23
C CYS A 140 2.83 -9.90 -9.14
N PHE A 141 2.16 -9.84 -8.00
CA PHE A 141 0.78 -10.31 -7.86
C PHE A 141 -0.22 -9.17 -8.06
N PHE A 142 0.15 -7.97 -7.59
CA PHE A 142 -0.70 -6.81 -7.51
C PHE A 142 -0.17 -5.75 -8.48
N THR A 143 -0.69 -5.75 -9.69
CA THR A 143 -0.27 -4.90 -10.83
C THR A 143 -1.34 -3.89 -11.22
N GLY A 144 -2.42 -3.81 -10.47
CA GLY A 144 -3.52 -2.86 -10.67
C GLY A 144 -3.23 -1.49 -10.04
N ASP A 145 -4.29 -0.77 -9.72
CA ASP A 145 -4.21 0.56 -9.15
C ASP A 145 -3.66 0.54 -7.71
N TYR A 146 -2.93 1.60 -7.37
CA TYR A 146 -2.51 1.84 -5.99
C TYR A 146 -3.42 2.89 -5.37
N ARG A 147 -4.12 2.50 -4.30
CA ARG A 147 -5.04 3.37 -3.56
C ARG A 147 -4.58 3.54 -2.12
N VAL A 148 -4.76 4.74 -1.58
CA VAL A 148 -4.52 5.04 -0.16
C VAL A 148 -5.85 5.44 0.46
N GLU A 149 -6.27 4.67 1.47
CA GLU A 149 -7.55 4.85 2.14
C GLU A 149 -7.35 5.11 3.64
N ILE A 150 -8.21 5.92 4.23
CA ILE A 150 -8.25 6.08 5.69
C ILE A 150 -9.18 5.02 6.24
N ALA A 151 -8.72 4.28 7.25
CA ALA A 151 -9.49 3.20 7.86
C ALA A 151 -9.50 3.28 9.39
N ASN A 152 -10.58 2.81 9.97
CA ASN A 152 -10.67 2.48 11.40
C ASN A 152 -10.50 0.98 11.57
N ARG A 153 -9.76 0.57 12.61
CA ARG A 153 -9.56 -0.85 12.94
C ARG A 153 -10.62 -1.30 13.92
N LEU A 154 -11.31 -2.37 13.59
CA LEU A 154 -12.29 -3.03 14.44
C LEU A 154 -11.86 -4.47 14.71
N ARG A 155 -12.06 -4.93 15.94
CA ARG A 155 -11.86 -6.33 16.30
C ARG A 155 -13.22 -7.05 16.31
N VAL A 156 -13.34 -8.08 15.46
CA VAL A 156 -14.54 -8.92 15.34
C VAL A 156 -14.25 -10.29 15.94
N ASN A 157 -15.07 -10.73 16.87
CA ASN A 157 -15.00 -12.06 17.46
C ASN A 157 -15.95 -12.98 16.68
N LEU A 158 -15.39 -13.80 15.79
CA LEU A 158 -16.18 -14.71 14.96
C LEU A 158 -16.60 -15.99 15.70
N SER A 159 -15.80 -16.41 16.69
CA SER A 159 -16.09 -17.51 17.60
C SER A 159 -15.17 -17.42 18.82
N ALA A 160 -15.34 -18.31 19.81
CA ALA A 160 -14.53 -18.34 21.03
C ALA A 160 -13.01 -18.30 20.79
N ASN A 161 -12.55 -18.76 19.62
CA ASN A 161 -11.11 -18.88 19.30
C ASN A 161 -10.69 -18.15 18.02
N ILE A 162 -11.60 -17.45 17.34
CA ILE A 162 -11.31 -16.77 16.07
C ILE A 162 -11.62 -15.29 16.22
N ASN A 163 -10.55 -14.49 16.33
CA ASN A 163 -10.63 -13.04 16.33
C ASN A 163 -10.07 -12.52 15.02
N LEU A 164 -10.77 -11.60 14.38
CA LEU A 164 -10.39 -10.99 13.12
C LEU A 164 -10.29 -9.48 13.30
N GLN A 165 -9.20 -8.88 12.82
CA GLN A 165 -9.09 -7.43 12.73
C GLN A 165 -9.56 -6.98 11.34
N VAL A 166 -10.64 -6.24 11.32
CA VAL A 166 -11.25 -5.68 10.11
C VAL A 166 -10.92 -4.19 10.03
N LEU A 167 -10.66 -3.71 8.84
CA LEU A 167 -10.45 -2.31 8.52
C LEU A 167 -11.72 -1.78 7.86
N ILE A 168 -12.33 -0.77 8.43
CA ILE A 168 -13.52 -0.11 7.90
C ILE A 168 -13.05 1.17 7.22
N LEU A 169 -13.23 1.26 5.90
CA LEU A 169 -12.92 2.45 5.14
C LEU A 169 -13.96 3.55 5.37
N GLN A 170 -13.63 4.78 5.03
CA GLN A 170 -14.61 5.88 5.06
C GLN A 170 -15.79 5.69 4.11
N SER A 171 -15.61 4.89 3.05
CA SER A 171 -16.66 4.45 2.14
C SER A 171 -17.66 3.44 2.76
N GLY A 172 -17.36 2.89 3.94
CA GLY A 172 -18.09 1.79 4.55
C GLY A 172 -17.66 0.40 4.07
N GLU A 173 -16.69 0.30 3.18
CA GLU A 173 -16.16 -0.99 2.71
C GLU A 173 -15.26 -1.63 3.76
N TYR A 174 -15.22 -2.97 3.76
CA TYR A 174 -14.46 -3.79 4.70
C TYR A 174 -13.22 -4.37 4.03
N TYR A 175 -12.08 -4.17 4.68
CA TYR A 175 -10.78 -4.68 4.27
C TYR A 175 -10.10 -5.42 5.42
N ILE A 176 -9.19 -6.31 5.09
CA ILE A 176 -8.40 -7.05 6.09
C ILE A 176 -6.92 -6.99 5.66
N GLU A 177 -6.04 -6.69 6.61
CA GLU A 177 -4.61 -6.67 6.38
C GLU A 177 -4.10 -8.03 5.88
N TYR A 178 -3.15 -8.04 4.94
CA TYR A 178 -2.59 -9.27 4.35
C TYR A 178 -2.11 -10.30 5.37
N ARG A 179 -1.46 -9.83 6.43
CA ARG A 179 -0.96 -10.74 7.47
C ARG A 179 -2.06 -11.25 8.37
N GLU A 180 -3.01 -10.40 8.70
CA GLU A 180 -4.13 -10.75 9.57
C GLU A 180 -5.02 -11.80 8.93
N GLY A 181 -5.36 -11.62 7.65
CA GLY A 181 -6.17 -12.60 6.92
C GLY A 181 -5.51 -13.96 6.72
N LEU A 182 -4.17 -14.05 6.72
CA LEU A 182 -3.44 -15.32 6.72
C LEU A 182 -3.27 -15.88 8.13
N LYS A 183 -3.07 -15.01 9.12
CA LYS A 183 -2.90 -15.39 10.53
C LYS A 183 -4.16 -16.06 11.09
N CYS A 184 -5.36 -15.55 10.78
CA CYS A 184 -6.62 -16.10 11.28
C CYS A 184 -6.85 -17.56 10.83
N ILE A 185 -6.27 -17.98 9.71
CA ILE A 185 -6.28 -19.37 9.23
C ILE A 185 -4.99 -20.14 9.57
N GLN A 186 -4.15 -19.59 10.45
CA GLN A 186 -2.84 -20.13 10.85
C GLN A 186 -1.95 -20.49 9.65
N HIS A 187 -2.02 -19.70 8.59
CA HIS A 187 -1.15 -19.86 7.42
C HIS A 187 0.07 -18.94 7.51
N ASN A 188 1.08 -19.22 6.66
CA ASN A 188 2.28 -18.38 6.59
C ASN A 188 1.91 -16.95 6.21
N THR A 189 2.07 -16.01 7.13
CA THR A 189 1.73 -14.58 6.97
C THR A 189 2.51 -13.87 5.86
N ASN A 190 3.59 -14.46 5.37
CA ASN A 190 4.36 -13.96 4.24
C ASN A 190 3.97 -14.61 2.90
N TRP A 191 2.88 -15.38 2.85
CA TRP A 191 2.50 -16.11 1.64
C TRP A 191 2.29 -15.18 0.43
N LEU A 192 1.66 -14.04 0.62
CA LEU A 192 1.46 -13.01 -0.42
C LEU A 192 2.73 -12.17 -0.72
N MET A 193 3.77 -12.27 0.13
CA MET A 193 5.03 -11.53 -0.04
C MET A 193 6.04 -12.25 -0.94
N HIS A 194 5.85 -13.56 -1.14
CA HIS A 194 6.78 -14.40 -1.91
C HIS A 194 6.15 -14.81 -3.23
N TYR A 195 6.69 -14.28 -4.32
CA TYR A 195 6.25 -14.64 -5.67
C TYR A 195 6.49 -16.12 -5.97
N SER A 196 5.50 -16.72 -6.61
CA SER A 196 5.68 -17.95 -7.39
C SER A 196 4.67 -17.97 -8.55
N PRO A 197 5.03 -18.54 -9.72
CA PRO A 197 4.12 -18.63 -10.87
C PRO A 197 2.82 -19.40 -10.51
N LYS A 198 2.93 -20.43 -9.67
CA LYS A 198 1.76 -21.18 -9.19
C LYS A 198 0.79 -20.30 -8.41
N LYS A 199 1.30 -19.47 -7.48
CA LYS A 199 0.46 -18.53 -6.71
C LYS A 199 -0.17 -17.48 -7.60
N ALA A 200 0.57 -16.91 -8.57
CA ALA A 200 0.04 -15.94 -9.51
C ALA A 200 -1.14 -16.53 -10.30
N LYS A 201 -1.01 -17.77 -10.80
CA LYS A 201 -2.11 -18.49 -11.45
C LYS A 201 -3.30 -18.70 -10.51
N THR A 202 -3.04 -19.08 -9.26
CA THR A 202 -4.10 -19.25 -8.23
C THR A 202 -4.83 -17.95 -7.99
N LEU A 203 -4.14 -16.84 -7.71
CA LEU A 203 -4.76 -15.54 -7.46
C LEU A 203 -5.59 -15.06 -8.67
N SER A 204 -5.08 -15.28 -9.88
CA SER A 204 -5.81 -14.97 -11.11
C SER A 204 -7.07 -15.84 -11.29
N ALA A 205 -6.98 -17.14 -11.02
CA ALA A 205 -8.11 -18.07 -11.10
C ALA A 205 -9.20 -17.72 -10.09
N LEU A 206 -8.83 -17.26 -8.89
CA LEU A 206 -9.74 -16.79 -7.85
C LEU A 206 -10.28 -15.38 -8.12
N LYS A 207 -9.84 -14.73 -9.19
CA LYS A 207 -10.20 -13.34 -9.54
C LYS A 207 -9.90 -12.34 -8.43
N ILE A 208 -8.85 -12.59 -7.63
CA ILE A 208 -8.40 -11.66 -6.59
C ILE A 208 -8.04 -10.32 -7.25
N SER A 209 -8.45 -9.22 -6.64
CA SER A 209 -8.11 -7.87 -7.11
C SER A 209 -6.60 -7.73 -7.28
N LYS A 210 -6.19 -7.10 -8.36
CA LYS A 210 -4.77 -6.77 -8.61
C LYS A 210 -4.38 -5.43 -8.00
N ASP A 211 -5.32 -4.71 -7.41
CA ASP A 211 -5.08 -3.40 -6.81
C ASP A 211 -4.30 -3.53 -5.52
N ILE A 212 -3.50 -2.51 -5.25
CA ILE A 212 -2.82 -2.37 -3.97
C ILE A 212 -3.58 -1.32 -3.17
N VAL A 213 -4.13 -1.74 -2.04
CA VAL A 213 -4.82 -0.84 -1.11
C VAL A 213 -3.97 -0.67 0.14
N GLU A 214 -3.42 0.53 0.32
CA GLU A 214 -2.76 0.96 1.55
C GLU A 214 -3.81 1.63 2.45
N CYS A 215 -4.09 1.02 3.60
CA CYS A 215 -4.96 1.60 4.60
C CYS A 215 -4.14 2.37 5.65
N ARG A 216 -4.45 3.65 5.84
CA ARG A 216 -3.96 4.47 6.94
C ARG A 216 -4.88 4.32 8.13
N VAL A 217 -4.48 3.48 9.07
CA VAL A 217 -5.26 3.15 10.26
C VAL A 217 -4.99 4.20 11.34
N ARG A 218 -6.04 4.79 11.88
CA ARG A 218 -5.92 5.73 13.01
C ARG A 218 -5.40 5.01 14.24
N MET A 219 -4.41 5.62 14.89
CA MET A 219 -3.84 5.22 16.16
C MET A 219 -3.94 6.38 17.15
N GLU A 220 -3.73 6.14 18.42
CA GLU A 220 -3.70 7.23 19.43
C GLU A 220 -2.70 8.34 19.08
N LYS A 221 -1.57 7.97 18.46
CA LYS A 221 -0.52 8.91 18.01
C LYS A 221 -0.24 8.72 16.53
N GLY A 222 -1.09 9.34 15.66
CA GLY A 222 -0.88 9.36 14.22
C GLY A 222 -1.55 8.20 13.47
N PHE A 223 -0.90 7.72 12.43
CA PHE A 223 -1.43 6.67 11.55
C PHE A 223 -0.41 5.54 11.39
N GLU A 224 -0.92 4.32 11.34
CA GLU A 224 -0.19 3.14 10.88
C GLU A 224 -0.62 2.82 9.46
N SER A 225 0.34 2.58 8.55
CA SER A 225 0.05 2.14 7.18
C SER A 225 0.12 0.63 7.09
N VAL A 226 -0.95 0.02 6.61
CA VAL A 226 -1.05 -1.42 6.36
C VAL A 226 -1.60 -1.68 4.97
N TYR A 227 -1.17 -2.77 4.34
CA TYR A 227 -1.70 -3.20 3.04
C TYR A 227 -2.77 -4.25 3.25
N SER A 228 -3.85 -4.15 2.47
CA SER A 228 -5.05 -4.95 2.70
C SER A 228 -5.72 -5.41 1.41
N LEU A 229 -6.49 -6.47 1.50
CA LEU A 229 -7.44 -6.93 0.50
C LEU A 229 -8.87 -6.68 0.98
N SER A 230 -9.79 -6.57 0.03
CA SER A 230 -11.21 -6.52 0.33
C SER A 230 -11.66 -7.80 1.06
N LEU A 231 -12.75 -7.68 1.82
CA LEU A 231 -13.36 -8.86 2.46
C LEU A 231 -13.75 -9.93 1.44
N GLN A 232 -14.21 -9.52 0.26
CA GLN A 232 -14.59 -10.45 -0.82
C GLN A 232 -13.38 -11.25 -1.34
N ASP A 233 -12.23 -10.59 -1.52
CA ASP A 233 -10.98 -11.26 -1.91
C ASP A 233 -10.54 -12.26 -0.85
N TRP A 234 -10.67 -11.89 0.43
CA TRP A 234 -10.35 -12.78 1.54
C TRP A 234 -11.26 -13.99 1.62
N LEU A 235 -12.55 -13.82 1.42
CA LEU A 235 -13.48 -14.97 1.36
C LEU A 235 -13.05 -15.96 0.28
N SER A 236 -12.72 -15.49 -0.91
CA SER A 236 -12.22 -16.33 -2.01
C SER A 236 -10.89 -17.04 -1.66
N LEU A 237 -9.98 -16.35 -0.99
CA LEU A 237 -8.71 -16.93 -0.53
C LEU A 237 -8.92 -17.97 0.58
N TRP A 238 -9.78 -17.70 1.55
CA TRP A 238 -10.06 -18.65 2.62
C TRP A 238 -10.78 -19.90 2.09
N GLU A 239 -11.69 -19.76 1.10
CA GLU A 239 -12.29 -20.88 0.40
C GLU A 239 -11.23 -21.74 -0.31
N TYR A 240 -10.30 -21.11 -1.01
CA TYR A 240 -9.17 -21.82 -1.62
C TYR A 240 -8.37 -22.63 -0.58
N PHE A 241 -8.03 -22.03 0.57
CA PHE A 241 -7.31 -22.73 1.62
C PHE A 241 -8.15 -23.83 2.30
N ALA A 242 -9.45 -23.63 2.46
CA ALA A 242 -10.35 -24.65 2.94
C ALA A 242 -10.39 -25.88 2.02
N ASN A 243 -10.41 -25.65 0.69
CA ASN A 243 -10.32 -26.70 -0.32
C ASN A 243 -8.94 -27.41 -0.30
N GLN A 244 -7.89 -26.77 0.23
CA GLN A 244 -6.60 -27.37 0.53
C GLN A 244 -6.57 -28.08 1.91
N LYS A 245 -7.74 -28.34 2.51
CA LYS A 245 -7.93 -28.98 3.83
C LYS A 245 -7.30 -28.21 5.01
N ASN A 246 -7.19 -26.88 4.89
CA ASN A 246 -6.84 -26.04 6.03
C ASN A 246 -8.01 -25.97 7.01
N ARG A 247 -7.88 -26.65 8.16
CA ARG A 247 -8.94 -26.77 9.17
C ARG A 247 -9.40 -25.41 9.74
N TYR A 248 -8.48 -24.44 9.82
CA TYR A 248 -8.78 -23.11 10.36
C TYR A 248 -9.57 -22.27 9.34
N ALA A 249 -9.25 -22.39 8.05
CA ALA A 249 -10.03 -21.77 6.99
C ALA A 249 -11.44 -22.36 6.92
N ILE A 250 -11.58 -23.68 7.09
CA ILE A 250 -12.91 -24.33 7.17
C ILE A 250 -13.70 -23.82 8.37
N ALA A 251 -13.08 -23.74 9.56
CA ALA A 251 -13.74 -23.25 10.77
C ALA A 251 -14.13 -21.78 10.64
N LEU A 252 -13.26 -20.94 10.06
CA LEU A 252 -13.54 -19.54 9.80
C LEU A 252 -14.74 -19.34 8.87
N LEU A 253 -14.74 -20.03 7.71
CA LEU A 253 -15.85 -19.94 6.75
C LEU A 253 -17.16 -20.45 7.36
N LYS A 254 -17.12 -21.50 8.19
CA LYS A 254 -18.30 -21.98 8.89
C LYS A 254 -18.85 -20.91 9.84
N ALA A 255 -18.02 -20.28 10.65
CA ALA A 255 -18.42 -19.19 11.53
C ALA A 255 -19.02 -18.01 10.74
N CYS A 256 -18.41 -17.64 9.61
CA CYS A 256 -18.93 -16.60 8.73
C CYS A 256 -20.32 -16.97 8.11
N ALA A 257 -20.54 -18.24 7.83
CA ALA A 257 -21.80 -18.71 7.26
C ALA A 257 -22.95 -18.80 8.29
N GLU A 258 -22.62 -19.11 9.55
CA GLU A 258 -23.62 -19.26 10.63
C GLU A 258 -24.28 -17.93 11.01
N GLU A 259 -23.52 -16.83 11.05
CA GLU A 259 -24.07 -15.52 11.45
C GLU A 259 -24.01 -14.45 10.35
N GLY A 260 -23.26 -14.69 9.28
CA GLY A 260 -22.91 -13.67 8.29
C GLY A 260 -21.89 -12.66 8.83
N ILE A 261 -20.78 -12.50 8.14
CA ILE A 261 -19.67 -11.65 8.62
C ILE A 261 -20.07 -10.16 8.72
N GLY A 262 -21.00 -9.69 7.89
CA GLY A 262 -21.55 -8.34 7.96
C GLY A 262 -22.26 -8.09 9.28
N MET A 263 -23.15 -9.01 9.69
CA MET A 263 -23.86 -8.90 10.97
C MET A 263 -22.91 -8.92 12.17
N MET A 264 -21.83 -9.69 12.12
CA MET A 264 -20.80 -9.71 13.16
C MET A 264 -20.04 -8.39 13.26
N ILE A 265 -19.75 -7.76 12.12
CA ILE A 265 -19.12 -6.44 12.07
C ILE A 265 -20.06 -5.38 12.64
N ASP A 266 -21.33 -5.38 12.24
CA ASP A 266 -22.34 -4.43 12.72
C ASP A 266 -22.54 -4.55 14.23
N ARG A 267 -22.56 -5.77 14.77
CA ARG A 267 -22.61 -6.01 16.22
C ARG A 267 -21.39 -5.43 16.92
N ALA A 268 -20.19 -5.71 16.41
CA ALA A 268 -18.94 -5.20 16.99
C ALA A 268 -18.85 -3.67 16.96
N ILE A 269 -19.42 -3.01 15.93
CA ILE A 269 -19.54 -1.54 15.86
C ILE A 269 -20.46 -1.02 16.98
N THR A 270 -21.57 -1.72 17.24
CA THR A 270 -22.56 -1.29 18.25
C THR A 270 -22.06 -1.48 19.67
N GLU A 271 -21.19 -2.45 19.92
CA GLU A 271 -20.59 -2.76 21.24
C GLU A 271 -19.31 -1.97 21.53
N SER A 272 -18.78 -1.18 20.56
CA SER A 272 -17.55 -0.38 20.69
C SER A 272 -17.83 1.06 21.06
#